data_7ee5ac7aeba5e1274e5d8abd2ab83664
#
_entry.id   7ee5ac7aeba5e1274e5d8abd2ab83664
#
_cell.length_a   1.000
_cell.length_b   1.000
_cell.length_c   1.000
_cell.angle_alpha   90.00
_cell.angle_beta   90.00
_cell.angle_gamma   90.00
#
_symmetry.space_group_name_H-M   'P 1'
#
loop_
_entity.id
_entity.type
_entity.pdbx_description
1 polymer ?
#
loop_
_entity_poly.entity_id
_entity_poly.type
_entity_poly.pdbx_seq_one_letter_code
_entity_poly.pdbx_strand_id
1 'polypeptide(L)'
;IHTLFGDAGWEMGLGERFYLVADLSLLQHFVYTVNDKPVRDTSEPSAYDDARTELSALVSARYRPAERFGIALNLRQEVIGNEGAPFIPALLLDWNPFGRVVFKASVARNYRFPTLNDRHFAKNMLLPEEGFTYDGGVEAEGSAEGASYGVSLTFYDSYIRNWIFWYPDKGATQWLPTNIRLVHAFGAEASARAAVEWGRGWSARVDALLAWTRSLNMREPLNEADNAVGKQLPYVPVWSGAVTVRLQWRSWTVDYKWNYYSERFTTTDNSAMITGRIVPYFMNDLSFGKAFRFRWADLSVGFKVNNLFDEEYETELSRPMPGRNYGFSLEITPRFRHP
;
A
#
# COMPACT_ATOMS: atom_id res chain seq x y z
N ILE A 1 -12.52 -14.81 8.66
CA ILE A 1 -11.67 -14.03 9.56
C ILE A 1 -12.52 -12.92 10.15
N HIS A 2 -12.48 -12.75 11.48
CA HIS A 2 -13.10 -11.65 12.20
C HIS A 2 -12.04 -10.91 12.98
N THR A 3 -12.14 -9.58 13.02
CA THR A 3 -11.24 -8.74 13.81
C THR A 3 -12.09 -7.77 14.62
N LEU A 4 -11.86 -7.74 15.92
CA LEU A 4 -12.36 -6.70 16.82
C LEU A 4 -11.23 -5.70 17.03
N PHE A 5 -11.56 -4.42 16.97
CA PHE A 5 -10.63 -3.32 17.16
C PHE A 5 -11.20 -2.33 18.16
N GLY A 6 -10.35 -1.85 19.05
CA GLY A 6 -10.64 -0.74 19.95
C GLY A 6 -9.39 0.11 20.10
N ASP A 7 -9.56 1.43 20.11
CA ASP A 7 -8.49 2.37 20.36
C ASP A 7 -8.93 3.48 21.32
N ALA A 8 -7.95 4.04 22.02
CA ALA A 8 -8.10 5.21 22.88
C ALA A 8 -6.90 6.12 22.67
N GLY A 9 -7.17 7.32 22.15
CA GLY A 9 -6.16 8.33 21.87
C GLY A 9 -6.30 9.54 22.78
N TRP A 10 -5.18 10.14 23.11
CA TRP A 10 -5.08 11.37 23.84
C TRP A 10 -4.12 12.32 23.14
N GLU A 11 -4.52 13.59 23.04
CA GLU A 11 -3.77 14.63 22.35
C GLU A 11 -3.59 15.84 23.24
N MET A 12 -2.41 16.46 23.23
CA MET A 12 -2.11 17.64 23.98
C MET A 12 -1.17 18.58 23.22
N GLY A 13 -1.58 19.84 23.09
CA GLY A 13 -0.72 20.93 22.66
C GLY A 13 -0.07 21.60 23.89
N LEU A 14 1.25 21.74 23.89
CA LEU A 14 2.02 22.47 24.89
C LEU A 14 2.59 23.75 24.26
N GLY A 15 1.80 24.84 24.34
CA GLY A 15 2.06 26.06 23.61
C GLY A 15 1.93 25.87 22.09
N GLU A 16 2.57 26.73 21.31
CA GLU A 16 2.49 26.73 19.83
C GLU A 16 3.48 25.78 19.14
N ARG A 17 4.45 25.26 19.88
CA ARG A 17 5.61 24.56 19.31
C ARG A 17 5.68 23.06 19.61
N PHE A 18 4.97 22.61 20.61
CA PHE A 18 5.04 21.21 21.03
C PHE A 18 3.65 20.57 21.02
N TYR A 19 3.56 19.40 20.42
CA TYR A 19 2.35 18.62 20.32
C TYR A 19 2.65 17.16 20.65
N LEU A 20 1.86 16.56 21.53
CA LEU A 20 2.00 15.18 21.98
C LEU A 20 0.72 14.40 21.69
N VAL A 21 0.89 13.20 21.17
CA VAL A 21 -0.18 12.21 21.00
C VAL A 21 0.23 10.96 21.76
N ALA A 22 -0.67 10.37 22.50
CA ALA A 22 -0.54 9.04 23.05
C ALA A 22 -1.74 8.21 22.60
N ASP A 23 -1.50 7.01 22.14
CA ASP A 23 -2.51 6.10 21.65
C ASP A 23 -2.31 4.70 22.23
N LEU A 24 -3.39 4.05 22.58
CA LEU A 24 -3.44 2.66 23.02
C LEU A 24 -4.46 1.92 22.16
N SER A 25 -4.03 0.91 21.43
CA SER A 25 -4.90 0.11 20.57
C SER A 25 -4.87 -1.37 20.92
N LEU A 26 -6.02 -2.00 20.79
CA LEU A 26 -6.23 -3.44 20.98
C LEU A 26 -6.85 -4.03 19.73
N LEU A 27 -6.22 -5.09 19.20
CA LEU A 27 -6.75 -5.90 18.12
C LEU A 27 -6.93 -7.35 18.63
N GLN A 28 -8.09 -7.91 18.33
CA GLN A 28 -8.37 -9.32 18.55
C GLN A 28 -8.75 -9.97 17.23
N HIS A 29 -7.89 -10.85 16.75
CA HIS A 29 -8.12 -11.62 15.54
C HIS A 29 -8.68 -12.99 15.86
N PHE A 30 -9.64 -13.44 15.03
CA PHE A 30 -10.18 -14.80 15.02
C PHE A 30 -10.15 -15.32 13.59
N VAL A 31 -9.61 -16.49 13.39
CA VAL A 31 -9.63 -17.22 12.12
C VAL A 31 -10.43 -18.49 12.32
N TYR A 32 -11.46 -18.66 11.52
CA TYR A 32 -12.26 -19.87 11.43
C TYR A 32 -12.26 -20.35 9.99
N THR A 33 -11.96 -21.60 9.78
CA THR A 33 -12.05 -22.21 8.46
C THR A 33 -13.29 -23.09 8.41
N VAL A 34 -14.28 -22.70 7.62
CA VAL A 34 -15.46 -23.53 7.38
C VAL A 34 -15.19 -24.40 6.15
N ASN A 35 -15.05 -25.68 6.35
CA ASN A 35 -14.94 -26.67 5.26
C ASN A 35 -16.27 -27.41 5.09
N ASP A 36 -17.06 -26.98 4.11
CA ASP A 36 -18.31 -27.66 3.73
C ASP A 36 -18.09 -28.90 2.85
N LYS A 37 -16.85 -29.23 2.48
CA LYS A 37 -16.51 -30.36 1.62
C LYS A 37 -15.73 -31.42 2.41
N PRO A 38 -16.10 -32.72 2.29
CA PRO A 38 -15.31 -33.78 2.86
C PRO A 38 -13.91 -33.77 2.24
N VAL A 39 -12.88 -33.63 3.06
CA VAL A 39 -11.48 -33.70 2.67
C VAL A 39 -11.21 -35.08 2.11
N ARG A 40 -10.87 -35.17 0.81
CA ARG A 40 -10.52 -36.43 0.15
C ARG A 40 -9.09 -36.90 0.44
N ASP A 41 -8.25 -35.97 0.94
CA ASP A 41 -6.86 -36.25 1.29
C ASP A 41 -6.61 -35.77 2.72
N THR A 42 -6.25 -36.69 3.60
CA THR A 42 -5.98 -36.42 5.01
C THR A 42 -4.59 -35.82 5.27
N SER A 43 -3.81 -35.57 4.24
CA SER A 43 -2.45 -35.03 4.31
C SER A 43 -2.38 -33.50 4.33
N GLU A 44 -3.48 -32.77 4.01
CA GLU A 44 -3.50 -31.32 4.01
C GLU A 44 -4.30 -30.76 5.20
N PRO A 45 -3.71 -29.88 6.02
CA PRO A 45 -4.45 -29.12 7.01
C PRO A 45 -5.30 -28.07 6.32
N SER A 46 -6.53 -28.45 5.95
CA SER A 46 -7.45 -27.62 5.18
C SER A 46 -8.30 -26.69 6.02
N ALA A 47 -8.32 -26.88 7.34
CA ALA A 47 -9.11 -26.10 8.27
C ALA A 47 -8.31 -25.85 9.56
N TYR A 48 -8.33 -24.61 10.05
CA TYR A 48 -7.78 -24.28 11.34
C TYR A 48 -8.58 -23.18 12.04
N ASP A 49 -8.65 -23.26 13.34
CA ASP A 49 -9.19 -22.20 14.19
C ASP A 49 -8.04 -21.65 15.03
N ASP A 50 -7.85 -20.35 15.01
CA ASP A 50 -6.81 -19.67 15.77
C ASP A 50 -7.28 -18.26 16.17
N ALA A 51 -6.71 -17.75 17.25
CA ALA A 51 -7.00 -16.41 17.73
C ALA A 51 -5.73 -15.73 18.24
N ARG A 52 -5.64 -14.42 18.05
CA ARG A 52 -4.49 -13.64 18.50
C ARG A 52 -4.92 -12.25 18.98
N THR A 53 -4.42 -11.90 20.16
CA THR A 53 -4.55 -10.55 20.72
C THR A 53 -3.29 -9.75 20.42
N GLU A 54 -3.45 -8.51 19.99
CA GLU A 54 -2.37 -7.57 19.77
C GLU A 54 -2.67 -6.29 20.54
N LEU A 55 -1.75 -5.89 21.41
CA LEU A 55 -1.81 -4.63 22.16
C LEU A 55 -0.68 -3.73 21.67
N SER A 56 -0.99 -2.48 21.34
CA SER A 56 -0.01 -1.51 20.88
C SER A 56 -0.16 -0.21 21.66
N ALA A 57 0.95 0.33 22.11
CA ALA A 57 1.05 1.67 22.69
C ALA A 57 1.95 2.52 21.81
N LEU A 58 1.48 3.71 21.43
CA LEU A 58 2.20 4.70 20.63
C LEU A 58 2.30 6.01 21.40
N VAL A 59 3.48 6.61 21.40
CA VAL A 59 3.68 8.01 21.80
C VAL A 59 4.34 8.76 20.65
N SER A 60 3.72 9.84 20.19
CA SER A 60 4.22 10.72 19.14
C SER A 60 4.43 12.12 19.70
N ALA A 61 5.67 12.59 19.67
CA ALA A 61 6.04 13.94 20.09
C ALA A 61 6.46 14.74 18.84
N ARG A 62 5.78 15.85 18.58
CA ARG A 62 6.12 16.78 17.50
C ARG A 62 6.61 18.09 18.12
N TYR A 63 7.75 18.56 17.65
CA TYR A 63 8.35 19.81 18.08
C TYR A 63 8.69 20.70 16.88
N ARG A 64 8.33 21.98 16.95
CA ARG A 64 8.65 23.00 15.95
C ARG A 64 9.57 24.05 16.57
N PRO A 65 10.90 23.84 16.58
CA PRO A 65 11.84 24.83 17.10
C PRO A 65 11.80 26.15 16.35
N ALA A 66 11.44 26.11 15.06
CA ALA A 66 11.23 27.25 14.20
C ALA A 66 9.98 27.06 13.33
N GLU A 67 9.39 28.15 12.83
CA GLU A 67 8.18 28.11 11.99
C GLU A 67 8.33 27.20 10.75
N ARG A 68 9.55 27.10 10.23
CA ARG A 68 9.88 26.39 8.99
C ARG A 68 10.57 25.05 9.20
N PHE A 69 10.72 24.61 10.43
CA PHE A 69 11.39 23.35 10.73
C PHE A 69 10.61 22.57 11.77
N GLY A 70 10.34 21.31 11.47
CA GLY A 70 9.63 20.37 12.34
C GLY A 70 10.44 19.10 12.59
N ILE A 71 10.29 18.56 13.78
CA ILE A 71 10.83 17.28 14.23
C ILE A 71 9.67 16.49 14.82
N ALA A 72 9.50 15.22 14.43
CA ALA A 72 8.58 14.31 15.10
C ALA A 72 9.31 13.03 15.50
N LEU A 73 9.08 12.60 16.73
CA LEU A 73 9.58 11.33 17.27
C LEU A 73 8.37 10.46 17.61
N ASN A 74 8.26 9.31 16.96
CA ASN A 74 7.27 8.30 17.24
C ASN A 74 7.92 7.13 17.94
N LEU A 75 7.32 6.66 19.01
CA LEU A 75 7.79 5.57 19.84
C LEU A 75 6.65 4.58 20.00
N ARG A 76 6.82 3.36 19.48
CA ARG A 76 5.78 2.33 19.51
C ARG A 76 6.31 1.08 20.20
N GLN A 77 5.47 0.49 21.06
CA GLN A 77 5.68 -0.79 21.70
C GLN A 77 4.47 -1.68 21.47
N GLU A 78 4.69 -2.94 21.12
CA GLU A 78 3.64 -3.90 20.87
C GLU A 78 3.84 -5.19 21.67
N VAL A 79 2.73 -5.82 22.03
CA VAL A 79 2.67 -7.19 22.56
C VAL A 79 1.70 -7.97 21.69
N ILE A 80 2.16 -9.06 21.10
CA ILE A 80 1.42 -9.86 20.13
C ILE A 80 1.30 -11.29 20.68
N GLY A 81 0.09 -11.65 21.11
CA GLY A 81 -0.09 -12.86 21.91
C GLY A 81 0.71 -12.78 23.21
N ASN A 82 1.67 -13.68 23.38
CA ASN A 82 2.57 -13.71 24.54
C ASN A 82 3.98 -13.17 24.22
N GLU A 83 4.19 -12.59 23.04
CA GLU A 83 5.49 -12.12 22.58
C GLU A 83 5.53 -10.60 22.55
N GLY A 84 6.55 -10.00 23.17
CA GLY A 84 6.82 -8.57 23.06
C GLY A 84 7.56 -8.27 21.75
N ALA A 85 7.04 -7.33 20.96
CA ALA A 85 7.79 -6.77 19.84
C ALA A 85 9.01 -5.97 20.35
N PRO A 86 10.08 -5.83 19.59
CA PRO A 86 11.13 -4.89 19.92
C PRO A 86 10.59 -3.45 19.88
N PHE A 87 11.26 -2.55 20.56
CA PHE A 87 10.93 -1.13 20.52
C PHE A 87 11.04 -0.56 19.11
N ILE A 88 10.00 0.15 18.65
CA ILE A 88 9.84 0.63 17.26
C ILE A 88 9.89 2.16 17.25
N PRO A 89 11.07 2.77 17.13
CA PRO A 89 11.21 4.22 16.99
C PRO A 89 11.10 4.64 15.52
N ALA A 90 10.59 5.88 15.30
CA ALA A 90 10.71 6.59 14.05
C ALA A 90 10.98 8.08 14.30
N LEU A 91 11.94 8.64 13.58
CA LEU A 91 12.26 10.06 13.57
C LEU A 91 11.91 10.65 12.22
N LEU A 92 11.17 11.74 12.21
CA LEU A 92 10.76 12.45 11.01
C LEU A 92 11.21 13.92 11.12
N LEU A 93 11.68 14.46 10.02
CA LEU A 93 12.13 15.85 9.88
C LEU A 93 11.37 16.48 8.72
N ASP A 94 10.94 17.72 8.88
CA ASP A 94 10.42 18.56 7.81
C ASP A 94 11.07 19.95 7.85
N TRP A 95 11.40 20.47 6.65
CA TRP A 95 12.00 21.77 6.50
C TRP A 95 11.39 22.50 5.30
N ASN A 96 10.81 23.66 5.54
CA ASN A 96 10.13 24.50 4.56
C ASN A 96 10.86 25.85 4.37
N PRO A 97 12.02 25.89 3.69
CA PRO A 97 12.80 27.13 3.57
C PRO A 97 12.14 28.22 2.74
N PHE A 98 11.32 27.82 1.73
CA PHE A 98 10.78 28.70 0.71
C PHE A 98 9.26 28.88 0.75
N GLY A 99 8.57 28.35 1.77
CA GLY A 99 7.13 28.46 1.93
C GLY A 99 6.32 27.50 1.03
N ARG A 100 6.77 27.24 -0.17
CA ARG A 100 6.13 26.36 -1.17
C ARG A 100 6.87 25.05 -1.39
N VAL A 101 8.07 24.92 -0.82
CA VAL A 101 8.92 23.73 -0.98
C VAL A 101 9.23 23.18 0.39
N VAL A 102 8.89 21.91 0.61
CA VAL A 102 9.13 21.18 1.85
C VAL A 102 10.10 20.04 1.56
N PHE A 103 11.21 20.00 2.27
CA PHE A 103 12.10 18.85 2.35
C PHE A 103 11.67 17.97 3.52
N LYS A 104 11.63 16.67 3.30
CA LYS A 104 11.28 15.67 4.32
C LYS A 104 12.36 14.62 4.39
N ALA A 105 12.62 14.13 5.60
CA ALA A 105 13.47 12.96 5.80
C ALA A 105 12.91 12.14 6.96
N SER A 106 13.04 10.83 6.88
CA SER A 106 12.69 9.97 8.00
C SER A 106 13.63 8.77 8.14
N VAL A 107 13.68 8.25 9.36
CA VAL A 107 14.23 6.94 9.65
C VAL A 107 13.28 6.23 10.60
N ALA A 108 12.91 4.99 10.25
CA ALA A 108 12.00 4.20 11.04
C ALA A 108 12.51 2.75 11.18
N ARG A 109 12.38 2.19 12.38
CA ARG A 109 12.46 0.74 12.55
C ARG A 109 11.14 0.12 12.12
N ASN A 110 11.22 -0.93 11.31
CA ASN A 110 10.08 -1.72 10.86
C ASN A 110 10.05 -3.05 11.62
N TYR A 111 8.87 -3.51 11.94
CA TYR A 111 8.63 -4.80 12.56
C TYR A 111 7.30 -5.36 12.07
N ARG A 112 7.28 -6.64 11.69
CA ARG A 112 6.05 -7.35 11.35
C ARG A 112 6.09 -8.77 11.93
N PHE A 113 5.16 -9.07 12.79
CA PHE A 113 4.96 -10.43 13.30
C PHE A 113 4.28 -11.29 12.22
N PRO A 114 4.63 -12.60 12.08
CA PRO A 114 3.96 -13.48 11.14
C PRO A 114 2.45 -13.49 11.37
N THR A 115 1.66 -13.41 10.32
CA THR A 115 0.20 -13.52 10.43
C THR A 115 -0.21 -14.91 10.92
N LEU A 116 -1.46 -15.08 11.36
CA LEU A 116 -1.98 -16.41 11.74
C LEU A 116 -1.89 -17.38 10.57
N ASN A 117 -2.16 -16.90 9.35
CA ASN A 117 -2.04 -17.68 8.14
C ASN A 117 -0.59 -18.08 7.83
N ASP A 118 0.36 -17.15 7.97
CA ASP A 118 1.79 -17.46 7.80
C ASP A 118 2.22 -18.56 8.77
N ARG A 119 1.84 -18.45 10.04
CA ARG A 119 2.20 -19.44 11.08
C ARG A 119 1.57 -20.81 10.83
N HIS A 120 0.32 -20.84 10.38
CA HIS A 120 -0.39 -22.09 10.13
C HIS A 120 0.20 -22.89 8.98
N PHE A 121 0.52 -22.23 7.86
CA PHE A 121 1.04 -22.91 6.68
C PHE A 121 2.55 -23.09 6.64
N ALA A 122 3.29 -22.50 7.58
CA ALA A 122 4.74 -22.64 7.64
C ALA A 122 5.15 -24.06 8.03
N LYS A 123 6.13 -24.63 7.32
CA LYS A 123 6.77 -25.89 7.71
C LYS A 123 7.63 -25.76 8.97
N ASN A 124 8.22 -24.57 9.16
CA ASN A 124 9.10 -24.26 10.29
C ASN A 124 8.59 -23.02 11.00
N MET A 125 9.03 -22.80 12.24
CA MET A 125 8.74 -21.58 12.95
C MET A 125 9.28 -20.36 12.17
N LEU A 126 8.38 -19.40 11.86
CA LEU A 126 8.75 -18.16 11.20
C LEU A 126 9.23 -17.12 12.22
N LEU A 127 10.33 -16.48 11.90
CA LEU A 127 10.84 -15.33 12.63
C LEU A 127 10.10 -14.06 12.18
N PRO A 128 9.86 -13.09 13.07
CA PRO A 128 9.33 -11.79 12.69
C PRO A 128 10.26 -11.07 11.70
N GLU A 129 9.64 -10.31 10.81
CA GLU A 129 10.39 -9.38 9.96
C GLU A 129 10.81 -8.17 10.77
N GLU A 130 12.05 -7.76 10.62
CA GLU A 130 12.56 -6.53 11.23
C GLU A 130 13.57 -5.81 10.34
N GLY A 131 13.61 -4.50 10.45
CA GLY A 131 14.53 -3.71 9.64
C GLY A 131 14.47 -2.23 9.92
N PHE A 132 15.15 -1.48 9.07
CA PHE A 132 15.12 -0.03 9.05
C PHE A 132 14.82 0.46 7.64
N THR A 133 14.00 1.50 7.57
CA THR A 133 13.75 2.28 6.36
C THR A 133 14.24 3.70 6.58
N TYR A 134 14.93 4.21 5.59
CA TYR A 134 15.35 5.59 5.47
C TYR A 134 14.65 6.16 4.25
N ASP A 135 14.06 7.32 4.38
CA ASP A 135 13.52 8.03 3.22
C ASP A 135 13.85 9.51 3.28
N GLY A 136 13.93 10.12 2.10
CA GLY A 136 14.16 11.53 1.95
C GLY A 136 13.53 12.03 0.65
N GLY A 137 12.90 13.19 0.73
CA GLY A 137 12.17 13.71 -0.42
C GLY A 137 11.94 15.20 -0.38
N VAL A 138 11.37 15.69 -1.46
CA VAL A 138 10.96 17.08 -1.63
C VAL A 138 9.53 17.12 -2.15
N GLU A 139 8.75 18.01 -1.58
CA GLU A 139 7.43 18.40 -2.08
C GLU A 139 7.43 19.85 -2.46
N ALA A 140 6.78 20.19 -3.54
CA ALA A 140 6.51 21.57 -3.93
C ALA A 140 5.04 21.71 -4.32
N GLU A 141 4.39 22.73 -3.81
CA GLU A 141 3.01 23.03 -4.14
C GLU A 141 2.81 24.52 -4.40
N GLY A 142 1.83 24.82 -5.22
CA GLY A 142 1.49 26.18 -5.54
C GLY A 142 0.06 26.32 -6.07
N SER A 143 -0.44 27.54 -6.01
CA SER A 143 -1.74 27.89 -6.58
C SER A 143 -1.67 29.26 -7.24
N ALA A 144 -2.47 29.42 -8.28
CA ALA A 144 -2.77 30.67 -8.94
C ALA A 144 -4.29 30.76 -9.11
N GLU A 145 -4.80 31.89 -9.61
CA GLU A 145 -6.23 32.03 -9.85
C GLU A 145 -6.76 30.90 -10.75
N GLY A 146 -7.69 30.11 -10.19
CA GLY A 146 -8.30 28.97 -10.88
C GLY A 146 -7.42 27.75 -11.11
N ALA A 147 -6.18 27.73 -10.60
CA ALA A 147 -5.27 26.60 -10.79
C ALA A 147 -4.50 26.25 -9.51
N SER A 148 -4.23 24.96 -9.31
CA SER A 148 -3.34 24.44 -8.25
C SER A 148 -2.47 23.31 -8.79
N TYR A 149 -1.28 23.15 -8.23
CA TYR A 149 -0.39 22.05 -8.55
C TYR A 149 0.38 21.60 -7.32
N GLY A 150 0.81 20.36 -7.34
CA GLY A 150 1.72 19.79 -6.37
C GLY A 150 2.59 18.72 -7.04
N VAL A 151 3.85 18.65 -6.67
CA VAL A 151 4.79 17.63 -7.11
C VAL A 151 5.56 17.11 -5.92
N SER A 152 5.88 15.82 -5.91
CA SER A 152 6.77 15.23 -4.90
C SER A 152 7.76 14.27 -5.56
N LEU A 153 8.93 14.17 -4.94
CA LEU A 153 9.93 13.17 -5.25
C LEU A 153 10.48 12.64 -3.94
N THR A 154 10.41 11.32 -3.74
CA THR A 154 10.90 10.63 -2.55
C THR A 154 11.85 9.52 -2.97
N PHE A 155 12.99 9.41 -2.31
CA PHE A 155 13.89 8.27 -2.38
C PHE A 155 13.80 7.50 -1.08
N TYR A 156 13.85 6.16 -1.17
CA TYR A 156 13.84 5.31 0.01
C TYR A 156 14.90 4.21 -0.11
N ASP A 157 15.36 3.76 1.05
CA ASP A 157 16.28 2.64 1.21
C ASP A 157 15.87 1.85 2.45
N SER A 158 15.70 0.54 2.32
CA SER A 158 15.17 -0.32 3.37
C SER A 158 15.91 -1.65 3.42
N TYR A 159 16.38 -2.02 4.60
CA TYR A 159 16.98 -3.32 4.90
C TYR A 159 16.06 -4.08 5.84
N ILE A 160 15.54 -5.23 5.39
CA ILE A 160 14.58 -6.04 6.14
C ILE A 160 15.14 -7.45 6.29
N ARG A 161 15.30 -7.89 7.54
CA ARG A 161 15.67 -9.26 7.90
C ARG A 161 14.44 -10.13 8.04
N ASN A 162 14.62 -11.42 7.81
CA ASN A 162 13.58 -12.44 7.98
C ASN A 162 12.31 -12.14 7.17
N TRP A 163 12.43 -11.50 6.00
CA TRP A 163 11.30 -11.21 5.12
C TRP A 163 10.48 -12.49 4.87
N ILE A 164 9.19 -12.49 5.17
CA ILE A 164 8.30 -13.62 4.96
C ILE A 164 7.78 -13.59 3.54
N PHE A 165 8.07 -14.63 2.82
CA PHE A 165 7.70 -14.78 1.42
C PHE A 165 7.03 -16.11 1.16
N TRP A 166 5.90 -16.09 0.45
CA TRP A 166 5.19 -17.28 0.00
C TRP A 166 5.72 -17.70 -1.37
N TYR A 167 6.18 -18.92 -1.48
CA TYR A 167 6.59 -19.48 -2.77
C TYR A 167 6.45 -21.02 -2.76
N PRO A 168 6.32 -21.67 -3.94
CA PRO A 168 6.29 -23.11 -4.01
C PRO A 168 7.68 -23.68 -3.67
N ASP A 169 7.71 -24.66 -2.79
CA ASP A 169 8.93 -25.45 -2.54
C ASP A 169 9.36 -26.18 -3.82
N LYS A 170 10.67 -26.45 -3.97
CA LYS A 170 11.19 -27.10 -5.18
C LYS A 170 10.45 -28.40 -5.50
N GLY A 171 9.75 -28.43 -6.63
CA GLY A 171 8.97 -29.57 -7.10
C GLY A 171 7.57 -29.72 -6.49
N ALA A 172 7.14 -28.81 -5.61
CA ALA A 172 5.80 -28.78 -5.04
C ALA A 172 4.92 -27.74 -5.74
N THR A 173 3.62 -28.01 -5.82
CA THR A 173 2.60 -27.07 -6.30
C THR A 173 2.05 -26.19 -5.18
N GLN A 174 2.37 -26.52 -3.94
CA GLN A 174 1.86 -25.83 -2.76
C GLN A 174 2.74 -24.62 -2.40
N TRP A 175 2.12 -23.48 -2.21
CA TRP A 175 2.74 -22.24 -1.74
C TRP A 175 2.88 -22.28 -0.23
N LEU A 176 4.09 -22.07 0.27
CA LEU A 176 4.39 -22.10 1.70
C LEU A 176 5.16 -20.83 2.10
N PRO A 177 4.85 -20.26 3.27
CA PRO A 177 5.59 -19.11 3.78
C PRO A 177 6.95 -19.56 4.34
N THR A 178 7.96 -18.78 4.03
CA THR A 178 9.33 -18.97 4.53
C THR A 178 10.00 -17.62 4.78
N ASN A 179 11.01 -17.59 5.64
CA ASN A 179 11.83 -16.39 5.83
C ASN A 179 12.95 -16.33 4.80
N ILE A 180 13.08 -15.19 4.11
CA ILE A 180 14.29 -14.77 3.39
C ILE A 180 15.15 -13.97 4.38
N ARG A 181 16.41 -14.33 4.57
CA ARG A 181 17.28 -13.77 5.61
C ARG A 181 17.42 -12.25 5.55
N LEU A 182 17.60 -11.70 4.35
CA LEU A 182 17.79 -10.27 4.15
C LEU A 182 17.24 -9.84 2.79
N VAL A 183 16.43 -8.80 2.81
CA VAL A 183 15.97 -8.08 1.62
C VAL A 183 16.46 -6.65 1.70
N HIS A 184 17.07 -6.16 0.61
CA HIS A 184 17.39 -4.77 0.40
C HIS A 184 16.43 -4.19 -0.64
N ALA A 185 15.52 -3.30 -0.19
CA ALA A 185 14.57 -2.63 -1.04
C ALA A 185 14.90 -1.14 -1.12
N PHE A 186 15.08 -0.62 -2.32
CA PHE A 186 15.36 0.79 -2.55
C PHE A 186 14.68 1.29 -3.82
N GLY A 187 14.43 2.58 -3.89
CA GLY A 187 13.73 3.12 -5.02
C GLY A 187 13.48 4.62 -4.96
N ALA A 188 12.71 5.08 -5.93
CA ALA A 188 12.25 6.45 -6.04
C ALA A 188 10.78 6.48 -6.44
N GLU A 189 10.03 7.39 -5.83
CA GLU A 189 8.63 7.64 -6.12
C GLU A 189 8.46 9.11 -6.48
N ALA A 190 7.81 9.36 -7.61
CA ALA A 190 7.43 10.70 -8.04
C ALA A 190 5.92 10.79 -8.15
N SER A 191 5.34 11.87 -7.61
CA SER A 191 3.94 12.18 -7.82
C SER A 191 3.74 13.60 -8.34
N ALA A 192 2.68 13.77 -9.12
CA ALA A 192 2.26 15.08 -9.60
C ALA A 192 0.74 15.18 -9.55
N ARG A 193 0.24 16.30 -9.09
CA ARG A 193 -1.17 16.67 -9.16
C ARG A 193 -1.33 18.06 -9.74
N ALA A 194 -2.34 18.22 -10.55
CA ALA A 194 -2.71 19.52 -11.07
C ALA A 194 -4.25 19.61 -11.14
N ALA A 195 -4.79 20.76 -10.79
CA ALA A 195 -6.20 21.04 -10.96
C ALA A 195 -6.37 22.43 -11.53
N VAL A 196 -7.33 22.59 -12.42
CA VAL A 196 -7.66 23.87 -13.04
C VAL A 196 -9.18 24.01 -13.13
N GLU A 197 -9.66 25.20 -12.80
CA GLU A 197 -11.06 25.59 -12.96
C GLU A 197 -11.12 26.78 -13.93
N TRP A 198 -12.02 26.71 -14.89
CA TRP A 198 -12.23 27.78 -15.86
C TRP A 198 -13.70 28.01 -16.12
N GLY A 199 -14.01 29.12 -16.78
CA GLY A 199 -15.37 29.62 -16.95
C GLY A 199 -16.38 28.58 -17.41
N ARG A 200 -17.67 28.83 -17.13
CA ARG A 200 -18.85 28.05 -17.49
C ARG A 200 -18.98 26.70 -16.76
N GLY A 201 -18.30 26.54 -15.60
CA GLY A 201 -18.39 25.38 -14.73
C GLY A 201 -17.59 24.17 -15.19
N TRP A 202 -16.49 24.42 -15.89
CA TRP A 202 -15.49 23.41 -16.22
C TRP A 202 -14.40 23.31 -15.15
N SER A 203 -14.00 22.11 -14.83
CA SER A 203 -12.75 21.83 -14.09
C SER A 203 -12.08 20.59 -14.62
N ALA A 204 -10.76 20.54 -14.51
CA ALA A 204 -9.96 19.35 -14.79
C ALA A 204 -9.00 19.10 -13.64
N ARG A 205 -8.76 17.83 -13.35
CA ARG A 205 -7.75 17.38 -12.40
C ARG A 205 -6.96 16.23 -13.01
N VAL A 206 -5.65 16.26 -12.81
CA VAL A 206 -4.73 15.20 -13.17
C VAL A 206 -3.96 14.82 -11.91
N ASP A 207 -3.93 13.52 -11.61
CA ASP A 207 -3.07 12.94 -10.59
C ASP A 207 -2.20 11.88 -11.28
N ALA A 208 -0.89 11.93 -11.11
CA ALA A 208 0.08 11.02 -11.68
C ALA A 208 1.03 10.47 -10.61
N LEU A 209 1.38 9.21 -10.71
CA LEU A 209 2.36 8.52 -9.87
C LEU A 209 3.29 7.70 -10.76
N LEU A 210 4.60 7.74 -10.45
CA LEU A 210 5.61 6.89 -11.04
C LEU A 210 6.48 6.34 -9.91
N ALA A 211 6.70 5.04 -9.89
CA ALA A 211 7.59 4.38 -8.94
C ALA A 211 8.63 3.53 -9.67
N TRP A 212 9.87 3.62 -9.20
CA TRP A 212 10.97 2.75 -9.53
C TRP A 212 11.42 2.02 -8.27
N THR A 213 11.40 0.69 -8.31
CA THR A 213 11.64 -0.15 -7.13
C THR A 213 12.62 -1.28 -7.45
N ARG A 214 13.64 -1.42 -6.63
CA ARG A 214 14.50 -2.59 -6.58
C ARG A 214 14.34 -3.25 -5.22
N SER A 215 13.95 -4.52 -5.21
CA SER A 215 13.81 -5.34 -3.99
C SER A 215 14.65 -6.60 -4.19
N LEU A 216 15.84 -6.63 -3.61
CA LEU A 216 16.84 -7.63 -3.89
C LEU A 216 16.95 -8.64 -2.73
N ASN A 217 17.01 -9.91 -3.07
CA ASN A 217 17.36 -10.97 -2.13
C ASN A 217 18.86 -10.91 -1.81
N MET A 218 19.23 -10.48 -0.62
CA MET A 218 20.61 -10.27 -0.17
C MET A 218 21.09 -11.36 0.78
N ARG A 219 20.38 -12.49 0.88
CA ARG A 219 20.81 -13.61 1.73
C ARG A 219 22.13 -14.22 1.25
N GLU A 220 22.82 -14.91 2.13
CA GLU A 220 23.94 -15.75 1.74
C GLU A 220 23.45 -16.90 0.84
N PRO A 221 24.26 -17.31 -0.18
CA PRO A 221 23.90 -18.45 -1.03
C PRO A 221 23.78 -19.74 -0.19
N LEU A 222 22.77 -20.54 -0.49
CA LEU A 222 22.55 -21.84 0.17
C LEU A 222 23.58 -22.89 -0.27
N ASN A 223 24.08 -22.75 -1.49
CA ASN A 223 25.11 -23.56 -2.11
C ASN A 223 25.63 -22.84 -3.37
N GLU A 224 26.67 -23.39 -4.03
CA GLU A 224 27.29 -22.80 -5.22
C GLU A 224 26.34 -22.64 -6.42
N ALA A 225 25.26 -23.41 -6.49
CA ALA A 225 24.26 -23.33 -7.55
C ALA A 225 23.10 -22.38 -7.24
N ASP A 226 23.13 -21.66 -6.13
CA ASP A 226 22.06 -20.75 -5.71
C ASP A 226 22.14 -19.42 -6.47
N ASN A 227 21.37 -19.32 -7.53
CA ASN A 227 21.30 -18.15 -8.40
C ASN A 227 20.29 -17.08 -7.91
N ALA A 228 19.69 -17.22 -6.73
CA ALA A 228 18.68 -16.26 -6.23
C ALA A 228 19.27 -15.03 -5.53
N VAL A 229 20.56 -15.08 -5.17
CA VAL A 229 21.24 -13.98 -4.46
C VAL A 229 21.44 -12.77 -5.38
N GLY A 230 21.14 -11.58 -4.89
CA GLY A 230 21.21 -10.33 -5.65
C GLY A 230 20.11 -10.16 -6.71
N LYS A 231 19.14 -11.08 -6.77
CA LYS A 231 18.04 -11.03 -7.72
C LYS A 231 16.82 -10.28 -7.17
N GLN A 232 16.05 -9.70 -8.09
CA GLN A 232 14.77 -9.06 -7.78
C GLN A 232 13.81 -10.07 -7.16
N LEU A 233 13.06 -9.68 -6.13
CA LEU A 233 12.00 -10.50 -5.57
C LEU A 233 10.92 -10.78 -6.62
N PRO A 234 10.38 -12.01 -6.66
CA PRO A 234 9.28 -12.35 -7.55
C PRO A 234 8.05 -11.44 -7.34
N TYR A 235 7.30 -11.23 -8.40
CA TYR A 235 6.07 -10.43 -8.44
C TYR A 235 6.22 -8.94 -8.10
N VAL A 236 7.44 -8.44 -7.88
CA VAL A 236 7.71 -7.02 -7.65
C VAL A 236 8.11 -6.36 -8.97
N PRO A 237 7.30 -5.43 -9.52
CA PRO A 237 7.66 -4.71 -10.74
C PRO A 237 8.80 -3.72 -10.45
N VAL A 238 9.72 -3.57 -11.38
CA VAL A 238 10.79 -2.55 -11.29
C VAL A 238 10.23 -1.15 -11.55
N TRP A 239 9.24 -1.05 -12.45
CA TRP A 239 8.54 0.19 -12.75
C TRP A 239 7.05 0.00 -12.61
N SER A 240 6.39 0.94 -11.97
CA SER A 240 4.94 1.06 -11.98
C SER A 240 4.52 2.51 -12.09
N GLY A 241 3.37 2.75 -12.69
CA GLY A 241 2.85 4.10 -12.86
C GLY A 241 1.33 4.12 -12.92
N ALA A 242 0.76 5.25 -12.54
CA ALA A 242 -0.67 5.49 -12.60
C ALA A 242 -0.93 6.94 -12.99
N VAL A 243 -1.93 7.15 -13.83
CA VAL A 243 -2.45 8.49 -14.16
C VAL A 243 -3.96 8.45 -14.05
N THR A 244 -4.53 9.41 -13.32
CA THR A 244 -5.96 9.65 -13.29
C THR A 244 -6.25 11.03 -13.81
N VAL A 245 -7.13 11.12 -14.81
CA VAL A 245 -7.61 12.39 -15.35
C VAL A 245 -9.11 12.48 -15.07
N ARG A 246 -9.51 13.54 -14.38
CA ARG A 246 -10.92 13.88 -14.15
C ARG A 246 -11.25 15.15 -14.91
N LEU A 247 -12.28 15.09 -15.73
CA LEU A 247 -12.90 16.25 -16.37
C LEU A 247 -14.32 16.40 -15.82
N GLN A 248 -14.62 17.59 -15.32
CA GLN A 248 -15.96 17.91 -14.82
C GLN A 248 -16.52 19.09 -15.57
N TRP A 249 -17.78 18.98 -15.97
CA TRP A 249 -18.56 20.07 -16.51
C TRP A 249 -19.91 20.14 -15.82
N ARG A 250 -20.08 21.19 -14.99
CA ARG A 250 -21.28 21.34 -14.16
C ARG A 250 -21.51 20.07 -13.29
N SER A 251 -22.54 19.28 -13.64
CA SER A 251 -22.88 18.03 -12.95
C SER A 251 -22.49 16.75 -13.72
N TRP A 252 -21.75 16.88 -14.80
CA TRP A 252 -21.15 15.77 -15.53
C TRP A 252 -19.72 15.53 -15.08
N THR A 253 -19.31 14.28 -14.99
CA THR A 253 -17.94 13.88 -14.68
C THR A 253 -17.49 12.80 -15.65
N VAL A 254 -16.28 12.92 -16.13
CA VAL A 254 -15.58 11.88 -16.90
C VAL A 254 -14.28 11.60 -16.19
N ASP A 255 -14.03 10.36 -15.84
CA ASP A 255 -12.75 9.92 -15.26
C ASP A 255 -12.10 8.91 -16.20
N TYR A 256 -10.84 9.14 -16.51
CA TYR A 256 -9.96 8.19 -17.18
C TYR A 256 -8.86 7.78 -16.24
N LYS A 257 -8.59 6.48 -16.12
CA LYS A 257 -7.50 5.91 -15.33
C LYS A 257 -6.62 5.06 -16.22
N TRP A 258 -5.33 5.28 -16.11
CA TRP A 258 -4.29 4.49 -16.73
C TRP A 258 -3.36 3.96 -15.64
N ASN A 259 -3.00 2.67 -15.72
CA ASN A 259 -2.02 2.04 -14.87
C ASN A 259 -1.03 1.26 -15.73
N TYR A 260 0.22 1.24 -15.32
CA TYR A 260 1.30 0.50 -15.93
C TYR A 260 2.05 -0.33 -14.89
N TYR A 261 2.39 -1.55 -15.25
CA TYR A 261 3.29 -2.40 -14.51
C TYR A 261 4.30 -3.00 -15.47
N SER A 262 5.61 -2.86 -15.15
CA SER A 262 6.68 -3.48 -15.90
C SER A 262 6.69 -5.01 -15.72
N GLU A 263 7.52 -5.69 -16.47
CA GLU A 263 7.82 -7.11 -16.30
C GLU A 263 8.10 -7.45 -14.83
N ARG A 264 7.58 -8.61 -14.39
CA ARG A 264 7.81 -9.15 -13.05
C ARG A 264 8.27 -10.59 -13.16
N PHE A 265 9.31 -10.94 -12.43
CA PHE A 265 9.75 -12.32 -12.33
C PHE A 265 8.79 -13.14 -11.47
N THR A 266 8.63 -14.41 -11.80
CA THR A 266 7.82 -15.38 -11.03
C THR A 266 8.69 -16.34 -10.24
N THR A 267 10.00 -16.35 -10.50
CA THR A 267 10.99 -17.22 -9.89
C THR A 267 12.05 -16.42 -9.14
N THR A 268 12.63 -17.00 -8.09
CA THR A 268 13.64 -16.35 -7.25
C THR A 268 14.96 -16.11 -7.95
N ASP A 269 15.28 -16.88 -8.99
CA ASP A 269 16.50 -16.77 -9.81
C ASP A 269 16.36 -15.80 -10.99
N ASN A 270 15.17 -15.17 -11.13
CA ASN A 270 14.82 -14.31 -12.25
C ASN A 270 15.00 -14.98 -13.61
N SER A 271 14.51 -16.21 -13.74
CA SER A 271 14.60 -17.00 -14.96
C SER A 271 14.07 -16.26 -16.18
N ALA A 272 14.81 -16.33 -17.29
CA ALA A 272 14.39 -15.77 -18.57
C ALA A 272 13.39 -16.65 -19.35
N MET A 273 13.01 -17.82 -18.82
CA MET A 273 11.99 -18.67 -19.42
C MET A 273 10.64 -17.95 -19.48
N ILE A 274 9.78 -18.34 -20.42
CA ILE A 274 8.43 -17.76 -20.59
C ILE A 274 7.61 -17.87 -19.30
N THR A 275 7.69 -18.99 -18.59
CA THR A 275 7.02 -19.21 -17.31
C THR A 275 7.74 -18.54 -16.13
N GLY A 276 8.93 -17.97 -16.34
CA GLY A 276 9.72 -17.27 -15.31
C GLY A 276 9.36 -15.81 -15.13
N ARG A 277 8.40 -15.28 -15.90
CA ARG A 277 8.03 -13.86 -15.86
C ARG A 277 6.60 -13.60 -16.32
N ILE A 278 6.04 -12.52 -15.82
CA ILE A 278 4.78 -11.94 -16.28
C ILE A 278 5.13 -10.71 -17.12
N VAL A 279 4.57 -10.66 -18.33
CA VAL A 279 4.81 -9.57 -19.28
C VAL A 279 4.29 -8.22 -18.75
N PRO A 280 4.86 -7.08 -19.18
CA PRO A 280 4.30 -5.77 -18.86
C PRO A 280 2.89 -5.61 -19.39
N TYR A 281 2.05 -4.86 -18.69
CA TYR A 281 0.71 -4.56 -19.15
C TYR A 281 0.27 -3.14 -18.78
N PHE A 282 -0.74 -2.65 -19.49
CA PHE A 282 -1.37 -1.35 -19.30
C PHE A 282 -2.87 -1.55 -19.04
N MET A 283 -3.36 -1.00 -17.97
CA MET A 283 -4.80 -1.00 -17.66
C MET A 283 -5.39 0.36 -17.90
N ASN A 284 -6.53 0.38 -18.59
CA ASN A 284 -7.24 1.61 -18.94
C ASN A 284 -8.71 1.48 -18.54
N ASP A 285 -9.18 2.38 -17.69
CA ASP A 285 -10.57 2.44 -17.27
C ASP A 285 -11.17 3.80 -17.65
N LEU A 286 -12.43 3.80 -18.04
CA LEU A 286 -13.18 5.01 -18.34
C LEU A 286 -14.50 5.00 -17.61
N SER A 287 -14.83 6.11 -16.94
CA SER A 287 -16.12 6.26 -16.27
C SER A 287 -16.78 7.59 -16.59
N PHE A 288 -18.10 7.55 -16.60
CA PHE A 288 -18.98 8.71 -16.82
C PHE A 288 -19.93 8.83 -15.65
N GLY A 289 -20.12 10.03 -15.16
CA GLY A 289 -21.02 10.31 -14.05
C GLY A 289 -21.94 11.49 -14.36
N LYS A 290 -23.14 11.44 -13.81
CA LYS A 290 -24.10 12.56 -13.85
C LYS A 290 -24.79 12.69 -12.51
N ALA A 291 -24.72 13.87 -11.91
CA ALA A 291 -25.45 14.21 -10.71
C ALA A 291 -26.71 15.04 -11.05
N PHE A 292 -27.82 14.71 -10.40
CA PHE A 292 -29.09 15.42 -10.46
C PHE A 292 -29.45 15.90 -9.06
N ARG A 293 -29.95 17.13 -8.94
CA ARG A 293 -30.36 17.69 -7.65
C ARG A 293 -31.87 17.93 -7.66
N PHE A 294 -32.58 17.16 -6.84
CA PHE A 294 -34.03 17.32 -6.63
C PHE A 294 -34.29 17.96 -5.25
N ARG A 295 -35.49 18.43 -5.02
CA ARG A 295 -35.88 19.01 -3.72
C ARG A 295 -35.80 18.00 -2.57
N TRP A 296 -36.02 16.74 -2.86
CA TRP A 296 -36.14 15.64 -1.90
C TRP A 296 -34.93 14.71 -1.85
N ALA A 297 -34.07 14.69 -2.88
CA ALA A 297 -32.86 13.86 -2.92
C ALA A 297 -31.85 14.38 -3.93
N ASP A 298 -30.61 14.00 -3.73
CA ASP A 298 -29.56 14.01 -4.75
C ASP A 298 -29.47 12.62 -5.38
N LEU A 299 -29.40 12.55 -6.70
CA LEU A 299 -29.28 11.33 -7.47
C LEU A 299 -27.98 11.38 -8.26
N SER A 300 -27.14 10.36 -8.12
CA SER A 300 -25.94 10.19 -8.94
C SER A 300 -26.03 8.90 -9.75
N VAL A 301 -25.82 9.00 -11.04
CA VAL A 301 -25.80 7.89 -11.98
C VAL A 301 -24.40 7.76 -12.55
N GLY A 302 -23.84 6.57 -12.50
CA GLY A 302 -22.50 6.28 -13.02
C GLY A 302 -22.49 5.09 -13.97
N PHE A 303 -21.67 5.18 -15.00
CA PHE A 303 -21.33 4.10 -15.90
C PHE A 303 -19.83 3.96 -16.01
N LYS A 304 -19.30 2.74 -15.89
CA LYS A 304 -17.87 2.45 -15.91
C LYS A 304 -17.56 1.35 -16.90
N VAL A 305 -16.48 1.52 -17.66
CA VAL A 305 -15.85 0.48 -18.48
C VAL A 305 -14.48 0.23 -17.86
N ASN A 306 -14.29 -0.96 -17.30
CA ASN A 306 -12.98 -1.40 -16.85
C ASN A 306 -12.28 -2.15 -17.97
N ASN A 307 -10.97 -2.06 -18.04
CA ASN A 307 -10.15 -2.64 -19.10
C ASN A 307 -10.67 -2.25 -20.50
N LEU A 308 -10.67 -0.94 -20.77
CA LEU A 308 -11.26 -0.33 -21.97
C LEU A 308 -10.78 -0.96 -23.28
N PHE A 309 -9.51 -1.37 -23.35
CA PHE A 309 -8.89 -1.93 -24.56
C PHE A 309 -8.88 -3.45 -24.58
N ASP A 310 -9.50 -4.13 -23.58
CA ASP A 310 -9.59 -5.58 -23.47
C ASP A 310 -8.21 -6.25 -23.41
N GLU A 311 -7.30 -5.65 -22.66
CA GLU A 311 -5.95 -6.17 -22.45
C GLU A 311 -6.00 -7.53 -21.76
N GLU A 312 -5.33 -8.52 -22.33
CA GLU A 312 -5.12 -9.82 -21.71
C GLU A 312 -3.92 -9.73 -20.77
N TYR A 313 -4.13 -9.90 -19.47
CA TYR A 313 -3.08 -9.74 -18.48
C TYR A 313 -3.23 -10.70 -17.30
N GLU A 314 -2.13 -10.92 -16.63
CA GLU A 314 -2.02 -11.72 -15.41
C GLU A 314 -1.38 -10.90 -14.30
N THR A 315 -1.85 -11.05 -13.07
CA THR A 315 -1.20 -10.52 -11.87
C THR A 315 -0.35 -11.57 -11.17
N GLU A 316 -0.74 -12.81 -11.32
CA GLU A 316 -0.02 -14.02 -10.91
C GLU A 316 0.04 -14.99 -12.10
N LEU A 317 1.11 -15.76 -12.17
CA LEU A 317 1.33 -16.72 -13.25
C LEU A 317 0.15 -17.70 -13.38
N SER A 318 -0.34 -17.89 -14.60
CA SER A 318 -1.47 -18.77 -14.93
C SER A 318 -2.80 -18.37 -14.27
N ARG A 319 -2.95 -17.12 -13.85
CA ARG A 319 -4.20 -16.55 -13.34
C ARG A 319 -4.64 -15.38 -14.21
N PRO A 320 -5.33 -15.66 -15.33
CA PRO A 320 -5.83 -14.60 -16.18
C PRO A 320 -6.83 -13.71 -15.43
N MET A 321 -6.69 -12.42 -15.64
CA MET A 321 -7.57 -11.42 -15.05
C MET A 321 -8.77 -11.16 -15.96
N PRO A 322 -9.87 -10.58 -15.40
CA PRO A 322 -11.05 -10.28 -16.21
C PRO A 322 -10.73 -9.35 -17.38
N GLY A 323 -11.22 -9.69 -18.56
CA GLY A 323 -11.23 -8.81 -19.72
C GLY A 323 -12.13 -7.59 -19.50
N ARG A 324 -12.47 -6.89 -20.59
CA ARG A 324 -13.37 -5.73 -20.54
C ARG A 324 -14.66 -6.05 -19.82
N ASN A 325 -15.02 -5.20 -18.86
CA ASN A 325 -16.26 -5.35 -18.12
C ASN A 325 -16.93 -3.99 -17.86
N TYR A 326 -18.20 -4.00 -17.58
CA TYR A 326 -19.04 -2.82 -17.47
C TYR A 326 -19.67 -2.77 -16.07
N GLY A 327 -19.71 -1.58 -15.50
CA GLY A 327 -20.36 -1.31 -14.23
C GLY A 327 -21.38 -0.19 -14.36
N PHE A 328 -22.50 -0.34 -13.66
CA PHE A 328 -23.50 0.72 -13.49
C PHE A 328 -23.70 0.98 -12.01
N SER A 329 -23.80 2.25 -11.64
CA SER A 329 -24.07 2.68 -10.26
C SER A 329 -25.19 3.67 -10.21
N LEU A 330 -26.04 3.54 -9.19
CA LEU A 330 -27.11 4.47 -8.84
C LEU A 330 -27.00 4.76 -7.35
N GLU A 331 -26.81 6.02 -6.99
CA GLU A 331 -26.78 6.49 -5.62
C GLU A 331 -27.88 7.51 -5.40
N ILE A 332 -28.65 7.33 -4.33
CA ILE A 332 -29.74 8.21 -3.93
C ILE A 332 -29.48 8.68 -2.49
N THR A 333 -29.25 9.99 -2.32
CA THR A 333 -29.05 10.61 -1.02
C THR A 333 -30.29 11.46 -0.66
N PRO A 334 -31.16 11.00 0.24
CA PRO A 334 -32.34 11.75 0.65
C PRO A 334 -31.95 13.07 1.33
N ARG A 335 -32.71 14.15 1.04
CA ARG A 335 -32.59 15.44 1.71
C ARG A 335 -33.67 15.59 2.77
N PHE A 336 -33.30 15.41 4.03
CA PHE A 336 -34.19 15.69 5.12
C PHE A 336 -34.21 17.21 5.39
N ARG A 337 -35.37 17.84 5.33
CA ARG A 337 -35.52 19.20 5.89
C ARG A 337 -35.50 19.06 7.40
N HIS A 338 -34.51 19.64 8.06
CA HIS A 338 -34.66 19.93 9.47
C HIS A 338 -35.78 20.97 9.59
N PRO A 339 -36.78 20.73 10.46
CA PRO A 339 -37.87 21.67 10.71
C PRO A 339 -37.38 23.01 11.26
#